data_727736450c10e4e3e03c049c8a4ef8f6
#
_entry.id   727736450c10e4e3e03c049c8a4ef8f6
#
_cell.length_a   1.000
_cell.length_b   1.000
_cell.length_c   1.000
_cell.angle_alpha   90.00
_cell.angle_beta   90.00
_cell.angle_gamma   90.00
#
_symmetry.space_group_name_H-M   'P 1'
#
loop_
_entity.id
_entity.type
_entity.pdbx_description
1 polymer ?
#
loop_
_entity_poly.entity_id
_entity_poly.type
_entity_poly.pdbx_seq_one_letter_code
_entity_poly.pdbx_strand_id
1 'polypeptide(L)'
;MLEHIKSDIESVKRRDPAARSTIEILLTYSGLHAVLMYRVSHWFYTKKLYTIARCISQIARLITGIEIHPGARIGKGFFIDHGSGVVIGETTEIGDYCLVYQGVTLGGTGKEKGKRHPTLGNNVMVGAGARVLGPFKVGDNAKIAANAVVLEEVPPNCTAVGVPARIVRRNGKRVAGDLDQIHIPDPVAQELCAHLIRIEKLEKQIKRLEIAEIGNRLNGGK
;
A
#
# COMPACT_ATOMS: atom_id res chain seq x y z
N MET A 1 3.76 -13.86 -22.02
CA MET A 1 3.95 -12.40 -22.24
C MET A 1 2.68 -11.73 -22.77
N LEU A 2 2.13 -12.17 -23.92
CA LEU A 2 0.93 -11.53 -24.52
C LEU A 2 -0.31 -11.55 -23.61
N GLU A 3 -0.56 -12.64 -22.88
CA GLU A 3 -1.66 -12.70 -21.89
C GLU A 3 -1.51 -11.69 -20.77
N HIS A 4 -0.29 -11.48 -20.25
CA HIS A 4 -0.03 -10.47 -19.23
C HIS A 4 -0.34 -9.07 -19.75
N ILE A 5 0.14 -8.73 -20.97
CA ILE A 5 -0.12 -7.42 -21.57
C ILE A 5 -1.62 -7.17 -21.73
N LYS A 6 -2.36 -8.17 -22.24
CA LYS A 6 -3.81 -8.08 -22.37
C LYS A 6 -4.49 -7.84 -21.01
N SER A 7 -4.11 -8.62 -19.99
CA SER A 7 -4.63 -8.47 -18.64
C SER A 7 -4.29 -7.13 -18.01
N ASP A 8 -3.08 -6.59 -18.26
CA ASP A 8 -2.67 -5.28 -17.78
C ASP A 8 -3.55 -4.17 -18.38
N ILE A 9 -3.80 -4.21 -19.69
CA ILE A 9 -4.70 -3.26 -20.39
C ILE A 9 -6.15 -3.37 -19.86
N GLU A 10 -6.65 -4.59 -19.71
CA GLU A 10 -7.99 -4.85 -19.18
C GLU A 10 -8.13 -4.35 -17.72
N SER A 11 -7.07 -4.47 -16.93
CA SER A 11 -7.03 -3.95 -15.55
C SER A 11 -7.19 -2.43 -15.52
N VAL A 12 -6.49 -1.70 -16.39
CA VAL A 12 -6.65 -0.24 -16.54
C VAL A 12 -8.09 0.11 -16.90
N LYS A 13 -8.64 -0.49 -17.96
CA LYS A 13 -10.03 -0.22 -18.40
C LYS A 13 -11.07 -0.44 -17.33
N ARG A 14 -10.89 -1.47 -16.52
CA ARG A 14 -11.85 -1.83 -15.47
C ARG A 14 -11.78 -0.90 -14.27
N ARG A 15 -10.59 -0.37 -13.97
CA ARG A 15 -10.31 0.33 -12.71
C ARG A 15 -10.30 1.85 -12.85
N ASP A 16 -9.89 2.35 -14.02
CA ASP A 16 -9.83 3.79 -14.26
C ASP A 16 -11.08 4.26 -15.04
N PRO A 17 -11.97 5.03 -14.39
CA PRO A 17 -13.15 5.59 -15.06
C PRO A 17 -12.81 6.56 -16.20
N ALA A 18 -11.61 7.14 -16.22
CA ALA A 18 -11.15 8.06 -17.24
C ALA A 18 -10.67 7.34 -18.53
N ALA A 19 -10.43 6.03 -18.48
CA ALA A 19 -9.94 5.25 -19.60
C ALA A 19 -11.03 5.03 -20.67
N ARG A 20 -10.97 5.75 -21.78
CA ARG A 20 -12.00 5.73 -22.84
C ARG A 20 -11.79 4.65 -23.89
N SER A 21 -10.54 4.40 -24.29
CA SER A 21 -10.22 3.45 -25.35
C SER A 21 -8.89 2.74 -25.12
N THR A 22 -8.71 1.57 -25.76
CA THR A 22 -7.43 0.84 -25.72
C THR A 22 -6.29 1.66 -26.34
N ILE A 23 -6.58 2.41 -27.40
CA ILE A 23 -5.58 3.23 -28.08
C ILE A 23 -5.09 4.34 -27.15
N GLU A 24 -6.00 5.04 -26.47
CA GLU A 24 -5.67 6.05 -25.48
C GLU A 24 -4.78 5.47 -24.35
N ILE A 25 -5.15 4.31 -23.81
CA ILE A 25 -4.37 3.64 -22.77
C ILE A 25 -2.95 3.32 -23.25
N LEU A 26 -2.82 2.78 -24.46
CA LEU A 26 -1.51 2.45 -25.05
C LEU A 26 -0.65 3.69 -25.32
N LEU A 27 -1.23 4.84 -25.60
CA LEU A 27 -0.49 6.05 -25.96
C LEU A 27 -0.17 6.94 -24.75
N THR A 28 -1.03 6.95 -23.70
CA THR A 28 -0.97 7.99 -22.67
C THR A 28 -0.69 7.49 -21.25
N TYR A 29 -0.81 6.18 -20.99
CA TYR A 29 -0.65 5.65 -19.63
C TYR A 29 0.80 5.29 -19.30
N SER A 30 1.49 6.18 -18.61
CA SER A 30 2.89 5.98 -18.20
C SER A 30 3.10 4.73 -17.36
N GLY A 31 2.15 4.38 -16.49
CA GLY A 31 2.17 3.16 -15.69
C GLY A 31 2.18 1.89 -16.55
N LEU A 32 1.35 1.85 -17.62
CA LEU A 32 1.36 0.74 -18.56
C LEU A 32 2.68 0.66 -19.33
N HIS A 33 3.21 1.81 -19.79
CA HIS A 33 4.50 1.84 -20.49
C HIS A 33 5.63 1.28 -19.61
N ALA A 34 5.67 1.68 -18.32
CA ALA A 34 6.65 1.16 -17.37
C ALA A 34 6.54 -0.35 -17.18
N VAL A 35 5.32 -0.89 -17.05
CA VAL A 35 5.08 -2.33 -16.93
C VAL A 35 5.49 -3.09 -18.20
N LEU A 36 5.18 -2.57 -19.38
CA LEU A 36 5.59 -3.19 -20.65
C LEU A 36 7.12 -3.24 -20.79
N MET A 37 7.80 -2.12 -20.52
CA MET A 37 9.26 -2.05 -20.54
C MET A 37 9.90 -2.95 -19.47
N TYR A 38 9.29 -3.02 -18.28
CA TYR A 38 9.69 -3.96 -17.23
C TYR A 38 9.61 -5.41 -17.72
N ARG A 39 8.52 -5.83 -18.36
CA ARG A 39 8.39 -7.22 -18.86
C ARG A 39 9.49 -7.58 -19.86
N VAL A 40 9.90 -6.64 -20.71
CA VAL A 40 11.04 -6.81 -21.63
C VAL A 40 12.34 -6.90 -20.84
N SER A 41 12.59 -5.97 -19.91
CA SER A 41 13.82 -5.98 -19.09
C SER A 41 13.93 -7.22 -18.21
N HIS A 42 12.81 -7.68 -17.64
CA HIS A 42 12.73 -8.90 -16.86
C HIS A 42 13.10 -10.15 -17.68
N TRP A 43 12.66 -10.22 -18.94
CA TRP A 43 13.03 -11.29 -19.85
C TRP A 43 14.55 -11.36 -20.04
N PHE A 44 15.22 -10.23 -20.28
CA PHE A 44 16.69 -10.17 -20.34
C PHE A 44 17.35 -10.57 -19.03
N TYR A 45 16.78 -10.15 -17.89
CA TYR A 45 17.25 -10.48 -16.56
C TYR A 45 17.21 -12.00 -16.32
N THR A 46 16.13 -12.69 -16.72
CA THR A 46 16.01 -14.16 -16.62
C THR A 46 17.01 -14.91 -17.49
N LYS A 47 17.50 -14.28 -18.55
CA LYS A 47 18.59 -14.78 -19.40
C LYS A 47 19.99 -14.43 -18.88
N LYS A 48 20.09 -13.88 -17.66
CA LYS A 48 21.33 -13.44 -16.99
C LYS A 48 22.05 -12.29 -17.71
N LEU A 49 21.37 -11.60 -18.62
CA LEU A 49 21.86 -10.41 -19.31
C LEU A 49 21.59 -9.16 -18.45
N TYR A 50 22.16 -9.13 -17.24
CA TYR A 50 21.82 -8.17 -16.18
C TYR A 50 22.06 -6.71 -16.60
N THR A 51 23.16 -6.42 -17.27
CA THR A 51 23.49 -5.06 -17.69
C THR A 51 22.46 -4.52 -18.67
N ILE A 52 22.10 -5.34 -19.70
CA ILE A 52 21.08 -4.96 -20.68
C ILE A 52 19.72 -4.73 -19.99
N ALA A 53 19.33 -5.64 -19.11
CA ALA A 53 18.11 -5.52 -18.32
C ALA A 53 18.09 -4.21 -17.51
N ARG A 54 19.21 -3.87 -16.84
CA ARG A 54 19.32 -2.62 -16.08
C ARG A 54 19.29 -1.37 -16.96
N CYS A 55 19.94 -1.39 -18.12
CA CYS A 55 19.88 -0.28 -19.07
C CYS A 55 18.42 -0.02 -19.52
N ILE A 56 17.67 -1.07 -19.90
CA ILE A 56 16.26 -0.94 -20.27
C ILE A 56 15.43 -0.39 -19.11
N SER A 57 15.66 -0.87 -17.89
CA SER A 57 14.97 -0.39 -16.68
C SER A 57 15.26 1.11 -16.42
N GLN A 58 16.48 1.58 -16.62
CA GLN A 58 16.82 3.00 -16.44
C GLN A 58 16.22 3.89 -17.53
N ILE A 59 16.15 3.41 -18.77
CA ILE A 59 15.45 4.10 -19.86
C ILE A 59 13.95 4.21 -19.54
N ALA A 60 13.33 3.12 -19.05
CA ALA A 60 11.94 3.14 -18.62
C ALA A 60 11.69 4.19 -17.52
N ARG A 61 12.57 4.24 -16.52
CA ARG A 61 12.52 5.26 -15.45
C ARG A 61 12.63 6.67 -16.00
N LEU A 62 13.55 6.92 -16.91
CA LEU A 62 13.74 8.24 -17.52
C LEU A 62 12.49 8.73 -18.28
N ILE A 63 11.82 7.82 -19.01
CA ILE A 63 10.64 8.14 -19.83
C ILE A 63 9.38 8.27 -18.98
N THR A 64 9.20 7.38 -17.96
CA THR A 64 7.93 7.25 -17.24
C THR A 64 7.95 7.85 -15.82
N GLY A 65 9.12 8.14 -15.28
CA GLY A 65 9.29 8.51 -13.86
C GLY A 65 9.05 7.35 -12.88
N ILE A 66 8.98 6.09 -13.38
CA ILE A 66 8.69 4.88 -12.61
C ILE A 66 9.90 3.96 -12.64
N GLU A 67 10.38 3.57 -11.46
CA GLU A 67 11.48 2.63 -11.35
C GLU A 67 10.97 1.22 -10.99
N ILE A 68 11.17 0.26 -11.89
CA ILE A 68 10.93 -1.16 -11.62
C ILE A 68 12.23 -1.92 -11.86
N HIS A 69 12.74 -2.55 -10.79
CA HIS A 69 13.94 -3.37 -10.93
C HIS A 69 13.63 -4.63 -11.76
N PRO A 70 14.45 -4.99 -12.76
CA PRO A 70 14.19 -6.13 -13.65
C PRO A 70 14.16 -7.48 -12.93
N GLY A 71 14.72 -7.59 -11.73
CA GLY A 71 14.66 -8.78 -10.88
C GLY A 71 13.34 -8.98 -10.15
N ALA A 72 12.49 -7.96 -10.05
CA ALA A 72 11.16 -8.08 -9.45
C ALA A 72 10.31 -9.12 -10.19
N ARG A 73 9.33 -9.72 -9.50
CA ARG A 73 8.37 -10.67 -10.09
C ARG A 73 6.98 -10.07 -9.99
N ILE A 74 6.35 -9.83 -11.13
CA ILE A 74 5.05 -9.14 -11.20
C ILE A 74 4.06 -10.02 -11.96
N GLY A 75 2.94 -10.32 -11.34
CA GLY A 75 1.82 -11.07 -11.89
C GLY A 75 1.11 -10.36 -13.04
N LYS A 76 -0.05 -10.83 -13.42
CA LYS A 76 -0.89 -10.26 -14.48
C LYS A 76 -1.85 -9.20 -13.93
N GLY A 77 -2.31 -8.31 -14.81
CA GLY A 77 -3.29 -7.28 -14.45
C GLY A 77 -2.74 -6.24 -13.46
N PHE A 78 -1.42 -6.06 -13.41
CA PHE A 78 -0.80 -5.06 -12.54
C PHE A 78 -1.06 -3.66 -13.10
N PHE A 79 -1.63 -2.80 -12.29
CA PHE A 79 -1.95 -1.43 -12.66
C PHE A 79 -1.18 -0.44 -11.79
N ILE A 80 -0.46 0.47 -12.44
CA ILE A 80 0.18 1.63 -11.81
C ILE A 80 -0.61 2.86 -12.25
N ASP A 81 -1.32 3.46 -11.31
CA ASP A 81 -2.10 4.66 -11.55
C ASP A 81 -1.28 5.92 -11.23
N HIS A 82 -1.30 6.89 -12.15
CA HIS A 82 -0.44 8.08 -12.19
C HIS A 82 1.06 7.76 -12.26
N GLY A 83 1.60 6.99 -11.35
CA GLY A 83 2.88 6.31 -11.36
C GLY A 83 4.13 7.14 -11.04
N SER A 84 4.12 8.45 -11.14
CA SER A 84 5.30 9.28 -10.88
C SER A 84 5.92 8.98 -9.52
N GLY A 85 7.24 8.68 -9.48
CA GLY A 85 7.98 8.39 -8.26
C GLY A 85 7.73 7.00 -7.65
N VAL A 86 7.06 6.10 -8.35
CA VAL A 86 6.96 4.68 -7.93
C VAL A 86 8.32 4.01 -8.01
N VAL A 87 8.69 3.26 -6.95
CA VAL A 87 9.91 2.47 -6.88
C VAL A 87 9.60 1.05 -6.47
N ILE A 88 9.94 0.07 -7.31
CA ILE A 88 9.77 -1.36 -7.07
C ILE A 88 11.15 -2.03 -7.05
N GLY A 89 11.57 -2.51 -5.86
CA GLY A 89 12.89 -3.07 -5.63
C GLY A 89 13.09 -4.48 -6.18
N GLU A 90 14.35 -4.91 -6.25
CA GLU A 90 14.83 -6.12 -6.92
C GLU A 90 14.12 -7.42 -6.54
N THR A 91 13.92 -7.68 -5.24
CA THR A 91 13.36 -8.93 -4.75
C THR A 91 11.88 -8.81 -4.40
N THR A 92 11.21 -7.75 -4.90
CA THR A 92 9.76 -7.58 -4.76
C THR A 92 9.02 -8.67 -5.54
N GLU A 93 7.98 -9.20 -4.91
CA GLU A 93 7.02 -10.09 -5.55
C GLU A 93 5.64 -9.45 -5.48
N ILE A 94 4.93 -9.41 -6.60
CA ILE A 94 3.60 -8.82 -6.71
C ILE A 94 2.69 -9.87 -7.35
N GLY A 95 1.61 -10.22 -6.67
CA GLY A 95 0.59 -11.13 -7.18
C GLY A 95 -0.24 -10.51 -8.30
N ASP A 96 -1.32 -11.19 -8.65
CA ASP A 96 -2.20 -10.79 -9.75
C ASP A 96 -3.12 -9.63 -9.33
N TYR A 97 -3.45 -8.77 -10.31
CA TYR A 97 -4.43 -7.69 -10.19
C TYR A 97 -4.15 -6.69 -9.06
N CYS A 98 -2.89 -6.44 -8.74
CA CYS A 98 -2.51 -5.41 -7.79
C CYS A 98 -2.59 -4.01 -8.41
N LEU A 99 -2.83 -3.02 -7.54
CA LEU A 99 -2.90 -1.59 -7.88
C LEU A 99 -1.94 -0.81 -7.00
N VAL A 100 -1.11 0.02 -7.60
CA VAL A 100 -0.27 0.97 -6.87
C VAL A 100 -0.42 2.36 -7.45
N TYR A 101 -0.35 3.36 -6.58
CA TYR A 101 -0.43 4.76 -6.95
C TYR A 101 0.94 5.44 -6.98
N GLN A 102 0.96 6.70 -7.41
CA GLN A 102 2.18 7.52 -7.47
C GLN A 102 2.91 7.57 -6.11
N GLY A 103 4.23 7.69 -6.16
CA GLY A 103 5.09 7.82 -4.98
C GLY A 103 5.20 6.57 -4.10
N VAL A 104 4.60 5.44 -4.50
CA VAL A 104 4.71 4.18 -3.75
C VAL A 104 6.13 3.65 -3.82
N THR A 105 6.65 3.21 -2.65
CA THR A 105 7.92 2.51 -2.56
C THR A 105 7.72 1.09 -2.02
N LEU A 106 8.08 0.08 -2.81
CA LEU A 106 8.22 -1.30 -2.37
C LEU A 106 9.72 -1.57 -2.17
N GLY A 107 10.20 -1.24 -0.95
CA GLY A 107 11.61 -1.12 -0.63
C GLY A 107 12.12 -2.19 0.33
N GLY A 108 13.44 -2.27 0.45
CA GLY A 108 14.13 -3.08 1.45
C GLY A 108 14.60 -2.24 2.63
N THR A 109 15.03 -2.92 3.71
CA THR A 109 15.60 -2.29 4.92
C THR A 109 17.11 -1.96 4.80
N GLY A 110 17.72 -2.20 3.64
CA GLY A 110 18.99 -1.58 3.21
C GLY A 110 20.27 -2.37 3.41
N LYS A 111 20.34 -3.43 4.22
CA LYS A 111 21.62 -4.10 4.54
C LYS A 111 21.70 -5.59 4.17
N GLU A 112 20.59 -6.23 3.90
CA GLU A 112 20.54 -7.68 3.70
C GLU A 112 20.72 -8.07 2.24
N LYS A 113 21.50 -9.13 1.99
CA LYS A 113 21.56 -9.81 0.70
C LYS A 113 20.40 -10.81 0.62
N GLY A 114 19.82 -11.00 -0.57
CA GLY A 114 18.70 -11.92 -0.78
C GLY A 114 17.33 -11.24 -0.71
N LYS A 115 16.32 -11.93 -0.19
CA LYS A 115 14.95 -11.41 -0.06
C LYS A 115 14.92 -10.27 0.97
N ARG A 116 14.74 -9.04 0.50
CA ARG A 116 14.74 -7.81 1.31
C ARG A 116 13.60 -6.85 0.99
N HIS A 117 12.83 -7.14 -0.07
CA HIS A 117 11.68 -6.35 -0.50
C HIS A 117 10.39 -7.13 -0.25
N PRO A 118 9.24 -6.44 -0.14
CA PRO A 118 7.98 -7.06 0.23
C PRO A 118 7.45 -8.04 -0.83
N THR A 119 6.54 -8.90 -0.38
CA THR A 119 5.69 -9.73 -1.21
C THR A 119 4.25 -9.26 -1.07
N LEU A 120 3.66 -8.79 -2.15
CA LEU A 120 2.24 -8.47 -2.22
C LEU A 120 1.48 -9.71 -2.73
N GLY A 121 0.41 -10.09 -2.05
CA GLY A 121 -0.52 -11.09 -2.53
C GLY A 121 -1.34 -10.61 -3.73
N ASN A 122 -2.45 -11.29 -4.02
CA ASN A 122 -3.33 -10.93 -5.11
C ASN A 122 -4.27 -9.78 -4.70
N ASN A 123 -4.64 -8.95 -5.68
CA ASN A 123 -5.62 -7.87 -5.51
C ASN A 123 -5.29 -6.91 -4.36
N VAL A 124 -3.99 -6.66 -4.12
CA VAL A 124 -3.53 -5.69 -3.12
C VAL A 124 -3.57 -4.29 -3.71
N MET A 125 -4.05 -3.33 -2.93
CA MET A 125 -4.03 -1.91 -3.27
C MET A 125 -3.02 -1.17 -2.37
N VAL A 126 -2.12 -0.40 -2.98
CA VAL A 126 -1.16 0.44 -2.25
C VAL A 126 -1.40 1.90 -2.63
N GLY A 127 -1.90 2.68 -1.68
CA GLY A 127 -2.28 4.08 -1.86
C GLY A 127 -1.09 5.01 -2.11
N ALA A 128 -1.39 6.20 -2.61
CA ALA A 128 -0.40 7.19 -3.01
C ALA A 128 0.61 7.51 -1.90
N GLY A 129 1.89 7.57 -2.24
CA GLY A 129 2.98 7.89 -1.32
C GLY A 129 3.27 6.85 -0.24
N ALA A 130 2.56 5.71 -0.22
CA ALA A 130 2.79 4.69 0.78
C ALA A 130 4.16 3.99 0.60
N ARG A 131 4.76 3.58 1.70
CA ARG A 131 6.03 2.87 1.73
C ARG A 131 5.86 1.53 2.42
N VAL A 132 6.22 0.46 1.73
CA VAL A 132 6.24 -0.91 2.26
C VAL A 132 7.69 -1.36 2.29
N LEU A 133 8.27 -1.48 3.50
CA LEU A 133 9.73 -1.58 3.66
C LEU A 133 10.08 -2.84 4.46
N GLY A 134 10.56 -3.86 3.78
CA GLY A 134 11.02 -5.12 4.38
C GLY A 134 10.55 -6.38 3.65
N PRO A 135 11.10 -7.55 4.00
CA PRO A 135 10.86 -8.82 3.29
C PRO A 135 9.58 -9.55 3.74
N PHE A 136 8.62 -8.84 4.31
CA PHE A 136 7.37 -9.43 4.80
C PHE A 136 6.28 -9.49 3.72
N LYS A 137 5.18 -10.14 4.06
CA LYS A 137 4.02 -10.33 3.18
C LYS A 137 2.90 -9.34 3.50
N VAL A 138 2.32 -8.80 2.44
CA VAL A 138 1.02 -8.13 2.43
C VAL A 138 0.03 -9.11 1.80
N GLY A 139 -0.95 -9.56 2.58
CA GLY A 139 -1.88 -10.62 2.20
C GLY A 139 -2.88 -10.21 1.12
N ASP A 140 -3.56 -11.19 0.54
CA ASP A 140 -4.52 -10.99 -0.53
C ASP A 140 -5.64 -10.01 -0.13
N ASN A 141 -6.07 -9.17 -1.08
CA ASN A 141 -7.10 -8.15 -0.90
C ASN A 141 -6.79 -7.11 0.20
N ALA A 142 -5.54 -7.03 0.68
CA ALA A 142 -5.15 -6.00 1.63
C ALA A 142 -5.12 -4.62 0.97
N LYS A 143 -5.39 -3.60 1.77
CA LYS A 143 -5.33 -2.19 1.36
C LYS A 143 -4.36 -1.44 2.25
N ILE A 144 -3.42 -0.76 1.62
CA ILE A 144 -2.48 0.14 2.30
C ILE A 144 -2.92 1.57 2.00
N ALA A 145 -3.17 2.35 3.03
CA ALA A 145 -3.61 3.74 2.90
C ALA A 145 -2.56 4.63 2.24
N ALA A 146 -3.00 5.75 1.69
CA ALA A 146 -2.10 6.78 1.21
C ALA A 146 -1.17 7.26 2.34
N ASN A 147 0.11 7.50 2.01
CA ASN A 147 1.19 7.90 2.92
C ASN A 147 1.47 6.96 4.10
N ALA A 148 0.91 5.76 4.12
CA ALA A 148 1.20 4.80 5.18
C ALA A 148 2.64 4.25 5.06
N VAL A 149 3.28 3.99 6.21
CA VAL A 149 4.60 3.36 6.28
C VAL A 149 4.46 1.99 6.93
N VAL A 150 4.46 0.94 6.11
CA VAL A 150 4.31 -0.45 6.53
C VAL A 150 5.68 -1.05 6.78
N LEU A 151 5.88 -1.54 8.01
CA LEU A 151 7.14 -2.10 8.49
C LEU A 151 7.01 -3.56 8.94
N GLU A 152 5.78 -4.11 8.90
CA GLU A 152 5.46 -5.47 9.35
C GLU A 152 4.37 -6.10 8.47
N GLU A 153 4.13 -7.38 8.66
CA GLU A 153 3.18 -8.15 7.86
C GLU A 153 1.75 -7.61 7.98
N VAL A 154 1.06 -7.54 6.84
CA VAL A 154 -0.37 -7.18 6.78
C VAL A 154 -1.17 -8.42 6.39
N PRO A 155 -2.06 -8.93 7.26
CA PRO A 155 -2.90 -10.07 6.95
C PRO A 155 -3.85 -9.83 5.77
N PRO A 156 -4.38 -10.90 5.13
CA PRO A 156 -5.32 -10.74 4.03
C PRO A 156 -6.62 -10.06 4.47
N ASN A 157 -7.27 -9.38 3.53
CA ASN A 157 -8.52 -8.64 3.74
C ASN A 157 -8.44 -7.56 4.84
N CYS A 158 -7.25 -7.03 5.10
CA CYS A 158 -7.00 -5.99 6.09
C CYS A 158 -6.72 -4.63 5.44
N THR A 159 -6.99 -3.56 6.19
CA THR A 159 -6.59 -2.20 5.82
C THR A 159 -5.57 -1.69 6.82
N ALA A 160 -4.38 -1.29 6.33
CA ALA A 160 -3.31 -0.71 7.13
C ALA A 160 -3.18 0.80 6.86
N VAL A 161 -3.07 1.61 7.93
CA VAL A 161 -3.10 3.08 7.88
C VAL A 161 -2.10 3.66 8.86
N GLY A 162 -1.45 4.77 8.51
CA GLY A 162 -0.62 5.59 9.42
C GLY A 162 0.88 5.35 9.29
N VAL A 163 1.65 6.03 10.17
CA VAL A 163 3.13 6.03 10.24
C VAL A 163 3.56 5.88 11.69
N PRO A 164 4.03 4.68 12.11
CA PRO A 164 3.99 3.40 11.38
C PRO A 164 2.56 2.90 11.16
N ALA A 165 2.36 2.11 10.10
CA ALA A 165 1.03 1.64 9.74
C ALA A 165 0.49 0.62 10.74
N ARG A 166 -0.80 0.77 11.08
CA ARG A 166 -1.55 -0.16 11.94
C ARG A 166 -2.78 -0.68 11.21
N ILE A 167 -3.18 -1.91 11.55
CA ILE A 167 -4.39 -2.51 10.96
C ILE A 167 -5.62 -1.90 11.61
N VAL A 168 -6.45 -1.21 10.81
CA VAL A 168 -7.68 -0.54 11.26
C VAL A 168 -8.95 -1.29 10.88
N ARG A 169 -8.89 -2.24 9.92
CA ARG A 169 -10.00 -3.13 9.55
C ARG A 169 -9.51 -4.54 9.29
N ARG A 170 -10.27 -5.53 9.74
CA ARG A 170 -10.16 -6.96 9.42
C ARG A 170 -11.50 -7.44 8.91
N ASN A 171 -11.53 -8.18 7.78
CA ASN A 171 -12.75 -8.76 7.19
C ASN A 171 -13.92 -7.77 7.14
N GLY A 172 -13.60 -6.48 7.03
CA GLY A 172 -14.59 -5.40 7.15
C GLY A 172 -15.36 -5.16 5.88
N LYS A 173 -16.59 -4.70 6.04
CA LYS A 173 -17.48 -4.26 4.96
C LYS A 173 -16.69 -3.48 3.89
N ARG A 174 -16.92 -3.80 2.63
CA ARG A 174 -16.32 -3.18 1.45
C ARG A 174 -16.20 -1.66 1.63
N VAL A 175 -14.99 -1.14 1.57
CA VAL A 175 -14.79 0.24 1.15
C VAL A 175 -15.22 0.28 -0.31
N ALA A 176 -16.17 1.13 -0.64
CA ALA A 176 -16.74 1.20 -1.97
C ALA A 176 -15.65 1.62 -2.98
N GLY A 177 -15.41 0.80 -3.99
CA GLY A 177 -14.52 1.08 -5.10
C GLY A 177 -13.03 0.77 -4.85
N ASP A 178 -12.34 0.31 -5.90
CA ASP A 178 -10.90 0.02 -5.90
C ASP A 178 -10.03 1.28 -5.78
N LEU A 179 -10.58 2.44 -6.15
CA LEU A 179 -9.87 3.73 -6.20
C LEU A 179 -10.10 4.62 -4.97
N ASP A 180 -10.87 4.15 -3.99
CA ASP A 180 -11.17 4.93 -2.79
C ASP A 180 -9.96 4.99 -1.85
N GLN A 181 -9.27 6.13 -1.85
CA GLN A 181 -8.12 6.42 -0.99
C GLN A 181 -8.48 7.28 0.22
N ILE A 182 -9.68 7.88 0.26
CA ILE A 182 -10.03 8.95 1.22
C ILE A 182 -10.93 8.49 2.36
N HIS A 183 -11.73 7.43 2.18
CA HIS A 183 -12.60 6.90 3.24
C HIS A 183 -11.90 5.86 4.12
N ILE A 184 -10.64 6.12 4.47
CA ILE A 184 -9.84 5.26 5.34
C ILE A 184 -9.86 5.85 6.76
N PRO A 185 -10.25 5.09 7.80
CA PRO A 185 -10.28 5.59 9.16
C PRO A 185 -8.89 6.05 9.61
N ASP A 186 -8.80 7.24 10.17
CA ASP A 186 -7.58 7.73 10.81
C ASP A 186 -7.36 7.00 12.16
N PRO A 187 -6.26 6.21 12.30
CA PRO A 187 -5.99 5.50 13.55
C PRO A 187 -5.71 6.44 14.70
N VAL A 188 -5.10 7.60 14.45
CA VAL A 188 -4.83 8.60 15.48
C VAL A 188 -6.12 9.20 16.01
N ALA A 189 -7.06 9.53 15.13
CA ALA A 189 -8.37 10.01 15.54
C ALA A 189 -9.15 8.95 16.35
N GLN A 190 -9.05 7.67 15.98
CA GLN A 190 -9.70 6.58 16.73
C GLN A 190 -9.08 6.39 18.13
N GLU A 191 -7.73 6.40 18.24
CA GLU A 191 -7.05 6.33 19.53
C GLU A 191 -7.38 7.55 20.41
N LEU A 192 -7.38 8.76 19.84
CA LEU A 192 -7.78 9.97 20.55
C LEU A 192 -9.21 9.91 21.08
N CYS A 193 -10.18 9.45 20.27
CA CYS A 193 -11.54 9.24 20.72
C CYS A 193 -11.63 8.22 21.87
N ALA A 194 -10.91 7.11 21.78
CA ALA A 194 -10.88 6.11 22.84
C ALA A 194 -10.29 6.67 24.15
N HIS A 195 -9.23 7.48 24.05
CA HIS A 195 -8.63 8.15 25.20
C HIS A 195 -9.56 9.20 25.80
N LEU A 196 -10.25 10.01 25.02
CA LEU A 196 -11.23 10.98 25.49
C LEU A 196 -12.35 10.31 26.28
N ILE A 197 -12.93 9.21 25.76
CA ILE A 197 -13.95 8.43 26.48
C ILE A 197 -13.42 7.90 27.81
N ARG A 198 -12.16 7.45 27.84
CA ARG A 198 -11.52 6.95 29.07
C ARG A 198 -11.28 8.07 30.08
N ILE A 199 -10.84 9.24 29.62
CA ILE A 199 -10.64 10.43 30.47
C ILE A 199 -11.97 10.85 31.09
N GLU A 200 -13.03 11.01 30.31
CA GLU A 200 -14.37 11.35 30.83
C GLU A 200 -14.87 10.36 31.90
N LYS A 201 -14.59 9.05 31.70
CA LYS A 201 -14.96 8.04 32.66
C LYS A 201 -14.18 8.18 33.97
N LEU A 202 -12.89 8.46 33.87
CA LEU A 202 -12.02 8.68 35.05
C LEU A 202 -12.42 9.96 35.80
N GLU A 203 -12.70 11.04 35.12
CA GLU A 203 -13.18 12.30 35.72
C GLU A 203 -14.47 12.09 36.50
N LYS A 204 -15.43 11.33 35.93
CA LYS A 204 -16.67 10.97 36.65
C LYS A 204 -16.41 10.12 37.88
N GLN A 205 -15.42 9.22 37.86
CA GLN A 205 -15.05 8.41 39.00
C GLN A 205 -14.41 9.26 40.10
N ILE A 206 -13.46 10.14 39.76
CA ILE A 206 -12.81 11.07 40.68
C ILE A 206 -13.85 11.94 41.39
N LYS A 207 -14.75 12.55 40.62
CA LYS A 207 -15.82 13.39 41.19
C LYS A 207 -16.72 12.64 42.18
N ARG A 208 -17.01 11.37 41.91
CA ARG A 208 -17.77 10.52 42.84
C ARG A 208 -16.98 10.24 44.13
N LEU A 209 -15.69 10.00 44.05
CA LEU A 209 -14.83 9.76 45.20
C LEU A 209 -14.67 11.02 46.07
N GLU A 210 -14.49 12.17 45.45
CA GLU A 210 -14.42 13.47 46.12
C GLU A 210 -15.72 13.78 46.93
N ILE A 211 -16.88 13.54 46.30
CA ILE A 211 -18.19 13.73 46.98
C ILE A 211 -18.31 12.76 48.14
N ALA A 212 -17.91 11.49 48.00
CA ALA A 212 -17.95 10.50 49.06
C ALA A 212 -17.00 10.85 50.21
N GLU A 213 -15.80 11.36 49.91
CA GLU A 213 -14.83 11.80 50.91
C GLU A 213 -15.34 13.03 51.72
N ILE A 214 -15.94 14.01 51.03
CA ILE A 214 -16.57 15.17 51.69
C ILE A 214 -17.72 14.71 52.58
N GLY A 215 -18.56 13.79 52.11
CA GLY A 215 -19.66 13.22 52.91
C GLY A 215 -19.16 12.49 54.18
N ASN A 216 -18.07 11.74 54.08
CA ASN A 216 -17.45 11.06 55.22
C ASN A 216 -16.84 12.04 56.23
N ARG A 217 -16.21 13.13 55.78
CA ARG A 217 -15.67 14.18 56.67
C ARG A 217 -16.76 14.93 57.42
N LEU A 218 -17.91 15.15 56.79
CA LEU A 218 -19.06 15.82 57.46
C LEU A 218 -19.78 14.93 58.45
N ASN A 219 -19.79 13.60 58.27
CA ASN A 219 -20.44 12.64 59.14
C ASN A 219 -19.53 12.09 60.25
N GLY A 220 -18.20 12.19 60.16
CA GLY A 220 -17.21 11.73 61.13
C GLY A 220 -16.85 12.74 62.20
N GLY A 221 -17.49 13.91 62.26
CA GLY A 221 -17.26 14.98 63.24
C GLY A 221 -18.31 15.04 64.34
N LYS A 222 -18.91 13.90 64.68
CA LYS A 222 -19.79 13.80 65.91
C LYS A 222 -19.18 12.84 66.89
#